data_1eb759d7dfdcac97e6dae0278843b7d8
#
_entry.id   1eb759d7dfdcac97e6dae0278843b7d8
#
_cell.length_a   1.000
_cell.length_b   1.000
_cell.length_c   1.000
_cell.angle_alpha   90.00
_cell.angle_beta   90.00
_cell.angle_gamma   90.00
#
_symmetry.space_group_name_H-M   'P 1'
#
loop_
_entity.id
_entity.type
_entity.pdbx_description
1 polymer ?
#
loop_
_entity_poly.entity_id
_entity_poly.type
_entity_poly.pdbx_seq_one_letter_code
_entity_poly.pdbx_strand_id
1 'polypeptide(L)'
;TFPSQLLGWDTDVVNTVQFSNHTGYRRWGGMRMDEAHLEDLFAHMDMNGVLPHARVLTGTPHARSGQDTADPPGYTPSPGALATVKRLIERLRSENADLVYLLDPVMGDMSRGMYVNPEVLPIYRSMLPLATIICPNQFEAQQLAGQEITSLRTLQEVLQRLHSHYGARHIVITSVELPDADLRTIGASRTLPDGRPAMVLVGSSCEARDAALKPWFLQFPELGDYFVGVGDLFSALTLARFAERPEELPAQARTAAERVAPASPEECALPIARAAALAVASVQGVLHRTLNEMHAGAAAAGVDPMKSTVDAPLEENLSLIHISEPTRRT
;
A
#
# COMPACT_ATOMS: atom_id res chain seq x y z
N THR A 1 -6.45 -1.58 -9.57
CA THR A 1 -7.29 -1.09 -10.69
C THR A 1 -8.75 -1.03 -10.29
N PHE A 2 -9.40 -2.17 -10.08
CA PHE A 2 -10.84 -2.26 -9.84
C PHE A 2 -11.36 -1.34 -8.70
N PRO A 3 -10.72 -1.23 -7.52
CA PRO A 3 -11.18 -0.31 -6.48
C PRO A 3 -11.19 1.16 -6.90
N SER A 4 -10.20 1.58 -7.69
CA SER A 4 -10.14 2.95 -8.21
C SER A 4 -11.25 3.23 -9.24
N GLN A 5 -11.53 2.26 -10.11
CA GLN A 5 -12.62 2.35 -11.08
C GLN A 5 -13.99 2.43 -10.39
N LEU A 6 -14.23 1.69 -9.30
CA LEU A 6 -15.44 1.81 -8.49
C LEU A 6 -15.62 3.20 -7.88
N LEU A 7 -14.52 3.92 -7.65
CA LEU A 7 -14.52 5.31 -7.19
C LEU A 7 -14.61 6.34 -8.32
N GLY A 8 -14.81 5.89 -9.57
CA GLY A 8 -15.05 6.74 -10.73
C GLY A 8 -13.80 7.21 -11.47
N TRP A 9 -12.61 6.62 -11.16
CA TRP A 9 -11.39 6.92 -11.89
C TRP A 9 -11.28 6.06 -13.14
N ASP A 10 -10.90 6.67 -14.25
CA ASP A 10 -10.35 5.95 -15.40
C ASP A 10 -8.93 5.50 -15.06
N THR A 11 -8.59 4.24 -15.28
CA THR A 11 -7.38 3.64 -14.71
C THR A 11 -6.68 2.76 -15.72
N ASP A 12 -5.48 3.15 -16.10
CA ASP A 12 -4.54 2.35 -16.86
C ASP A 12 -3.64 1.53 -15.95
N VAL A 13 -3.26 0.34 -16.40
CA VAL A 13 -2.42 -0.58 -15.61
C VAL A 13 -1.22 -1.02 -16.43
N VAL A 14 -0.04 -0.78 -15.88
CA VAL A 14 1.21 -1.37 -16.36
C VAL A 14 1.58 -2.51 -15.44
N ASN A 15 1.34 -3.75 -15.89
CA ASN A 15 1.73 -4.94 -15.13
C ASN A 15 3.21 -5.22 -15.33
N THR A 16 4.04 -4.90 -14.35
CA THR A 16 5.49 -5.19 -14.38
C THR A 16 5.80 -6.67 -14.27
N VAL A 17 4.83 -7.47 -13.87
CA VAL A 17 4.89 -8.94 -13.81
C VAL A 17 3.59 -9.57 -14.31
N GLN A 18 3.70 -10.74 -14.93
CA GLN A 18 2.56 -11.56 -15.32
C GLN A 18 2.81 -12.98 -14.82
N PHE A 19 2.20 -13.35 -13.72
CA PHE A 19 2.36 -14.66 -13.09
C PHE A 19 1.07 -15.45 -13.09
N SER A 20 1.20 -16.80 -13.12
CA SER A 20 0.07 -17.72 -13.07
C SER A 20 -0.72 -17.62 -11.77
N ASN A 21 -0.07 -17.29 -10.67
CA ASN A 21 -0.62 -17.19 -9.33
C ASN A 21 0.34 -16.42 -8.43
N HIS A 22 -0.09 -16.12 -7.20
CA HIS A 22 0.77 -15.51 -6.21
C HIS A 22 1.97 -16.42 -5.87
N THR A 23 3.17 -15.87 -5.83
CA THR A 23 4.41 -16.64 -5.59
C THR A 23 4.48 -17.30 -4.21
N GLY A 24 3.66 -16.85 -3.24
CA GLY A 24 3.50 -17.49 -1.94
C GLY A 24 3.00 -18.93 -2.00
N TYR A 25 2.43 -19.38 -3.13
CA TYR A 25 2.08 -20.78 -3.37
C TYR A 25 3.29 -21.69 -3.64
N ARG A 26 4.52 -21.16 -3.60
CA ARG A 26 5.80 -21.86 -3.83
C ARG A 26 6.03 -22.37 -5.25
N ARG A 27 4.98 -22.59 -6.04
CA ARG A 27 5.04 -22.97 -7.46
C ARG A 27 4.30 -21.93 -8.28
N TRP A 28 4.97 -21.31 -9.20
CA TRP A 28 4.43 -20.28 -10.08
C TRP A 28 5.22 -20.26 -11.38
N GLY A 29 4.63 -19.70 -12.44
CA GLY A 29 5.26 -19.49 -13.73
C GLY A 29 4.81 -18.16 -14.30
N GLY A 30 5.56 -17.66 -15.27
CA GLY A 30 5.24 -16.39 -15.89
C GLY A 30 6.48 -15.57 -16.22
N MET A 31 6.28 -14.29 -16.49
CA MET A 31 7.34 -13.38 -16.93
C MET A 31 7.36 -12.10 -16.09
N ARG A 32 8.50 -11.43 -16.12
CA ARG A 32 8.72 -10.09 -15.56
C ARG A 32 9.10 -9.17 -16.70
N MET A 33 8.67 -7.92 -16.63
CA MET A 33 9.18 -6.90 -17.51
C MET A 33 10.57 -6.46 -17.03
N ASP A 34 11.51 -6.50 -17.93
CA ASP A 34 12.83 -5.90 -17.72
C ASP A 34 12.82 -4.40 -18.07
N GLU A 35 13.96 -3.76 -17.91
CA GLU A 35 14.15 -2.34 -18.20
C GLU A 35 13.78 -1.99 -19.64
N ALA A 36 14.23 -2.79 -20.62
CA ALA A 36 13.99 -2.53 -22.04
C ALA A 36 12.50 -2.62 -22.41
N HIS A 37 11.78 -3.61 -21.85
CA HIS A 37 10.34 -3.72 -22.07
C HIS A 37 9.57 -2.53 -21.47
N LEU A 38 9.96 -2.06 -20.29
CA LEU A 38 9.32 -0.88 -19.68
C LEU A 38 9.61 0.39 -20.46
N GLU A 39 10.84 0.58 -20.94
CA GLU A 39 11.20 1.73 -21.79
C GLU A 39 10.41 1.74 -23.10
N ASP A 40 10.32 0.60 -23.77
CA ASP A 40 9.55 0.45 -25.01
C ASP A 40 8.07 0.76 -24.79
N LEU A 41 7.47 0.20 -23.73
CA LEU A 41 6.08 0.44 -23.38
C LEU A 41 5.81 1.91 -23.12
N PHE A 42 6.62 2.58 -22.29
CA PHE A 42 6.46 3.99 -21.98
C PHE A 42 6.69 4.90 -23.19
N ALA A 43 7.64 4.54 -24.06
CA ALA A 43 7.87 5.27 -25.30
C ALA A 43 6.65 5.23 -26.23
N HIS A 44 6.00 4.06 -26.35
CA HIS A 44 4.80 3.91 -27.18
C HIS A 44 3.57 4.58 -26.55
N MET A 45 3.41 4.54 -25.23
CA MET A 45 2.37 5.30 -24.53
C MET A 45 2.51 6.81 -24.81
N ASP A 46 3.74 7.30 -24.79
CA ASP A 46 4.06 8.69 -25.07
C ASP A 46 3.77 9.06 -26.53
N MET A 47 4.27 8.28 -27.50
CA MET A 47 4.02 8.51 -28.91
C MET A 47 2.52 8.56 -29.26
N ASN A 48 1.69 7.83 -28.52
CA ASN A 48 0.25 7.80 -28.70
C ASN A 48 -0.50 8.84 -27.87
N GLY A 49 0.20 9.68 -27.08
CA GLY A 49 -0.41 10.72 -26.25
C GLY A 49 -1.26 10.20 -25.10
N VAL A 50 -1.06 8.93 -24.66
CA VAL A 50 -1.81 8.31 -23.56
C VAL A 50 -1.02 8.29 -22.25
N LEU A 51 0.17 8.91 -22.18
CA LEU A 51 1.01 8.96 -21.00
C LEU A 51 0.58 10.01 -19.96
N PRO A 52 -0.02 11.17 -20.29
CA PRO A 52 -0.36 12.18 -19.29
C PRO A 52 -1.43 11.70 -18.32
N HIS A 53 -1.01 11.41 -17.09
CA HIS A 53 -1.89 10.99 -16.00
C HIS A 53 -1.89 12.04 -14.89
N ALA A 54 -3.06 12.29 -14.29
CA ALA A 54 -3.19 13.17 -13.13
C ALA A 54 -2.70 12.49 -11.83
N ARG A 55 -2.74 11.15 -11.80
CA ARG A 55 -2.41 10.34 -10.63
C ARG A 55 -1.61 9.11 -11.04
N VAL A 56 -0.60 8.79 -10.27
CA VAL A 56 0.23 7.60 -10.49
C VAL A 56 0.44 6.88 -9.16
N LEU A 57 0.30 5.56 -9.19
CA LEU A 57 0.68 4.66 -8.10
C LEU A 57 1.79 3.75 -8.58
N THR A 58 2.88 3.71 -7.85
CA THR A 58 3.87 2.65 -8.00
C THR A 58 3.95 1.85 -6.72
N GLY A 59 3.85 0.54 -6.86
CA GLY A 59 4.01 -0.45 -5.82
C GLY A 59 4.51 -1.72 -6.45
N THR A 60 4.99 -2.64 -5.65
CA THR A 60 5.45 -3.94 -6.14
C THR A 60 4.51 -5.01 -5.58
N PRO A 61 3.93 -5.90 -6.41
CA PRO A 61 3.14 -7.00 -5.89
C PRO A 61 3.94 -7.84 -4.91
N HIS A 62 3.41 -8.05 -3.72
CA HIS A 62 4.04 -8.88 -2.69
C HIS A 62 4.17 -10.32 -3.15
N ALA A 63 5.37 -10.86 -3.09
CA ALA A 63 5.60 -12.29 -3.23
C ALA A 63 6.33 -12.85 -2.03
N ARG A 64 5.77 -13.91 -1.46
CA ARG A 64 6.51 -14.75 -0.52
C ARG A 64 7.61 -15.49 -1.26
N SER A 65 8.89 -15.28 -0.90
CA SER A 65 9.94 -16.22 -1.24
C SER A 65 9.80 -17.44 -0.33
N GLY A 66 9.58 -18.62 -0.92
CA GLY A 66 9.81 -19.87 -0.21
C GLY A 66 11.29 -20.01 0.12
N GLN A 67 11.63 -20.50 1.31
CA GLN A 67 12.99 -20.61 1.83
C GLN A 67 13.90 -21.62 1.11
N ASP A 68 13.45 -22.30 0.05
CA ASP A 68 14.13 -23.50 -0.49
C ASP A 68 14.44 -23.51 -1.99
N THR A 69 14.55 -22.39 -2.66
CA THR A 69 15.01 -22.39 -4.05
C THR A 69 16.27 -21.58 -4.23
N ALA A 70 17.27 -22.16 -4.94
CA ALA A 70 18.54 -21.55 -5.30
C ALA A 70 18.39 -20.35 -6.29
N ASP A 71 17.17 -19.96 -6.61
CA ASP A 71 16.85 -18.76 -7.37
C ASP A 71 16.76 -17.54 -6.44
N PRO A 72 17.32 -16.39 -6.84
CA PRO A 72 17.25 -15.18 -6.06
C PRO A 72 15.79 -14.83 -5.77
N PRO A 73 15.48 -14.28 -4.57
CA PRO A 73 14.12 -14.03 -4.10
C PRO A 73 13.35 -13.21 -5.14
N GLY A 74 12.24 -13.77 -5.54
CA GLY A 74 11.59 -13.41 -6.76
C GLY A 74 10.58 -12.31 -6.65
N TYR A 75 10.85 -11.10 -6.27
CA TYR A 75 9.94 -9.98 -6.49
C TYR A 75 10.57 -8.64 -6.20
N THR A 76 11.37 -8.24 -7.12
CA THR A 76 11.77 -6.86 -7.11
C THR A 76 11.76 -6.42 -8.54
N PRO A 77 11.28 -5.23 -8.87
CA PRO A 77 11.80 -4.65 -10.06
C PRO A 77 13.32 -4.73 -9.93
N SER A 78 14.00 -5.19 -10.98
CA SER A 78 15.43 -5.06 -10.99
C SER A 78 15.78 -3.60 -10.70
N PRO A 79 16.92 -3.26 -10.12
CA PRO A 79 17.32 -1.86 -9.95
C PRO A 79 17.17 -1.06 -11.26
N GLY A 80 17.45 -1.66 -12.42
CA GLY A 80 17.23 -1.06 -13.73
C GLY A 80 15.75 -0.75 -14.01
N ALA A 81 14.84 -1.71 -13.78
CA ALA A 81 13.41 -1.49 -13.96
C ALA A 81 12.88 -0.38 -13.04
N LEU A 82 13.30 -0.36 -11.77
CA LEU A 82 12.91 0.72 -10.84
C LEU A 82 13.48 2.08 -11.26
N ALA A 83 14.71 2.11 -11.79
CA ALA A 83 15.30 3.32 -12.35
C ALA A 83 14.52 3.83 -13.57
N THR A 84 14.01 2.93 -14.43
CA THR A 84 13.14 3.29 -15.56
C THR A 84 11.83 3.90 -15.07
N VAL A 85 11.19 3.29 -14.07
CA VAL A 85 9.99 3.87 -13.44
C VAL A 85 10.29 5.25 -12.87
N LYS A 86 11.43 5.43 -12.19
CA LYS A 86 11.84 6.75 -11.67
C LYS A 86 11.94 7.79 -12.80
N ARG A 87 12.62 7.46 -13.92
CA ARG A 87 12.73 8.37 -15.08
C ARG A 87 11.35 8.78 -15.62
N LEU A 88 10.41 7.81 -15.69
CA LEU A 88 9.04 8.10 -16.07
C LEU A 88 8.38 9.11 -15.11
N ILE A 89 8.49 8.90 -13.80
CA ILE A 89 7.89 9.80 -12.80
C ILE A 89 8.53 11.19 -12.88
N GLU A 90 9.85 11.30 -13.03
CA GLU A 90 10.55 12.58 -13.22
C GLU A 90 10.00 13.32 -14.44
N ARG A 91 9.82 12.62 -15.55
CA ARG A 91 9.23 13.19 -16.77
C ARG A 91 7.78 13.65 -16.53
N LEU A 92 6.91 12.79 -16.02
CA LEU A 92 5.51 13.14 -15.75
C LEU A 92 5.42 14.34 -14.80
N ARG A 93 6.27 14.42 -13.79
CA ARG A 93 6.32 15.54 -12.85
C ARG A 93 6.79 16.84 -13.53
N SER A 94 7.71 16.76 -14.49
CA SER A 94 8.16 17.93 -15.24
C SER A 94 7.09 18.48 -16.20
N GLU A 95 6.22 17.62 -16.70
CA GLU A 95 5.10 17.97 -17.58
C GLU A 95 3.84 18.40 -16.82
N ASN A 96 3.64 17.83 -15.60
CA ASN A 96 2.50 18.14 -14.73
C ASN A 96 2.96 18.34 -13.29
N ALA A 97 3.08 19.61 -12.87
CA ALA A 97 3.44 19.96 -11.49
C ALA A 97 2.40 19.49 -10.45
N ASP A 98 1.13 19.36 -10.87
CA ASP A 98 0.02 18.94 -10.02
C ASP A 98 -0.16 17.41 -9.96
N LEU A 99 0.76 16.64 -10.57
CA LEU A 99 0.75 15.19 -10.52
C LEU A 99 0.65 14.68 -9.07
N VAL A 100 -0.34 13.88 -8.75
CA VAL A 100 -0.41 13.18 -7.47
C VAL A 100 0.25 11.81 -7.62
N TYR A 101 1.45 11.70 -7.08
CA TYR A 101 2.21 10.45 -7.12
C TYR A 101 2.24 9.78 -5.74
N LEU A 102 1.73 8.57 -5.64
CA LEU A 102 1.85 7.71 -4.47
C LEU A 102 2.92 6.64 -4.72
N LEU A 103 3.94 6.65 -3.88
CA LEU A 103 5.00 5.65 -3.85
C LEU A 103 4.75 4.67 -2.70
N ASP A 104 4.54 3.41 -3.03
CA ASP A 104 4.56 2.28 -2.10
C ASP A 104 5.93 1.59 -2.24
N PRO A 105 6.88 1.84 -1.30
CA PRO A 105 8.28 1.44 -1.46
C PRO A 105 8.53 0.02 -0.98
N VAL A 106 7.86 -0.95 -1.57
CA VAL A 106 7.90 -2.36 -1.13
C VAL A 106 9.32 -2.91 -1.14
N MET A 107 9.85 -3.24 0.04
CA MET A 107 11.21 -3.76 0.20
C MET A 107 11.30 -4.94 1.17
N GLY A 108 10.39 -5.04 2.13
CA GLY A 108 10.47 -6.03 3.19
C GLY A 108 9.40 -5.87 4.26
N ASP A 109 9.48 -6.67 5.29
CA ASP A 109 8.63 -6.57 6.47
C ASP A 109 9.40 -6.90 7.76
N MET A 110 8.84 -6.55 8.93
CA MET A 110 9.48 -6.78 10.23
C MET A 110 9.76 -8.25 10.52
N SER A 111 8.95 -9.15 9.98
CA SER A 111 9.06 -10.60 10.27
C SER A 111 10.12 -11.30 9.42
N ARG A 112 10.44 -10.76 8.22
CA ARG A 112 11.31 -11.42 7.23
C ARG A 112 12.54 -10.60 6.87
N GLY A 113 12.56 -9.32 7.25
CA GLY A 113 13.57 -8.38 6.78
C GLY A 113 13.39 -8.03 5.30
N MET A 114 14.48 -7.61 4.67
CA MET A 114 14.50 -7.23 3.26
C MET A 114 14.44 -8.48 2.36
N TYR A 115 13.47 -8.50 1.44
CA TYR A 115 13.31 -9.57 0.46
C TYR A 115 13.52 -9.10 -0.99
N VAL A 116 14.03 -7.90 -1.16
CA VAL A 116 14.36 -7.29 -2.44
C VAL A 116 15.87 -7.07 -2.57
N ASN A 117 16.35 -6.82 -3.80
CA ASN A 117 17.76 -6.46 -4.01
C ASN A 117 18.06 -5.15 -3.24
N PRO A 118 19.08 -5.12 -2.33
CA PRO A 118 19.42 -3.92 -1.58
C PRO A 118 19.75 -2.68 -2.44
N GLU A 119 20.16 -2.87 -3.68
CA GLU A 119 20.45 -1.78 -4.63
C GLU A 119 19.22 -0.93 -4.99
N VAL A 120 17.99 -1.39 -4.70
CA VAL A 120 16.78 -0.58 -4.88
C VAL A 120 16.63 0.52 -3.82
N LEU A 121 17.22 0.35 -2.63
CA LEU A 121 17.08 1.31 -1.53
C LEU A 121 17.57 2.73 -1.90
N PRO A 122 18.77 2.93 -2.47
CA PRO A 122 19.18 4.26 -2.91
C PRO A 122 18.27 4.84 -4.01
N ILE A 123 17.69 4.00 -4.87
CA ILE A 123 16.75 4.43 -5.90
C ILE A 123 15.45 4.92 -5.23
N TYR A 124 14.84 4.13 -4.34
CA TYR A 124 13.67 4.55 -3.58
C TYR A 124 13.91 5.86 -2.82
N ARG A 125 15.05 6.01 -2.13
CA ARG A 125 15.41 7.27 -1.47
C ARG A 125 15.42 8.46 -2.42
N SER A 126 15.90 8.27 -3.64
CA SER A 126 15.92 9.32 -4.68
C SER A 126 14.52 9.62 -5.26
N MET A 127 13.55 8.72 -5.08
CA MET A 127 12.16 8.91 -5.52
C MET A 127 11.30 9.62 -4.46
N LEU A 128 11.71 9.65 -3.20
CA LEU A 128 10.92 10.28 -2.12
C LEU A 128 10.54 11.74 -2.40
N PRO A 129 11.45 12.61 -2.90
CA PRO A 129 11.08 14.00 -3.20
C PRO A 129 10.16 14.15 -4.43
N LEU A 130 10.01 13.09 -5.24
CA LEU A 130 9.07 13.07 -6.35
C LEU A 130 7.65 12.70 -5.91
N ALA A 131 7.53 11.98 -4.78
CA ALA A 131 6.26 11.48 -4.29
C ALA A 131 5.45 12.56 -3.57
N THR A 132 4.14 12.61 -3.87
CA THR A 132 3.17 13.37 -3.07
C THR A 132 2.89 12.62 -1.77
N ILE A 133 2.74 11.30 -1.85
CA ILE A 133 2.44 10.41 -0.73
C ILE A 133 3.41 9.23 -0.77
N ILE A 134 3.91 8.81 0.38
CA ILE A 134 4.61 7.54 0.55
C ILE A 134 3.87 6.67 1.56
N CYS A 135 3.74 5.37 1.26
CA CYS A 135 3.02 4.41 2.10
C CYS A 135 3.93 3.24 2.56
N PRO A 136 5.05 3.49 3.25
CA PRO A 136 5.89 2.42 3.76
C PRO A 136 5.23 1.67 4.92
N ASN A 137 5.57 0.40 5.13
CA ASN A 137 5.41 -0.24 6.43
C ASN A 137 6.53 0.22 7.40
N GLN A 138 6.52 -0.25 8.66
CA GLN A 138 7.54 0.14 9.64
C GLN A 138 8.95 -0.23 9.20
N PHE A 139 9.15 -1.45 8.70
CA PHE A 139 10.47 -1.90 8.23
C PHE A 139 10.99 -1.01 7.09
N GLU A 140 10.16 -0.72 6.12
CA GLU A 140 10.50 0.12 4.97
C GLU A 140 10.81 1.56 5.39
N ALA A 141 10.02 2.13 6.30
CA ALA A 141 10.29 3.45 6.86
C ALA A 141 11.66 3.50 7.57
N GLN A 142 12.00 2.45 8.33
CA GLN A 142 13.30 2.30 8.96
C GLN A 142 14.44 2.21 7.94
N GLN A 143 14.27 1.40 6.88
CA GLN A 143 15.26 1.29 5.82
C GLN A 143 15.47 2.62 5.09
N LEU A 144 14.39 3.30 4.72
CA LEU A 144 14.45 4.59 4.04
C LEU A 144 15.14 5.65 4.91
N ALA A 145 14.79 5.74 6.18
CA ALA A 145 15.41 6.67 7.11
C ALA A 145 16.81 6.26 7.56
N GLY A 146 17.15 4.97 7.52
CA GLY A 146 18.37 4.42 8.09
C GLY A 146 18.40 4.48 9.63
N GLN A 147 17.24 4.29 10.27
CA GLN A 147 17.06 4.37 11.71
C GLN A 147 15.88 3.48 12.14
N GLU A 148 16.06 2.74 13.24
CA GLU A 148 15.01 1.88 13.81
C GLU A 148 13.95 2.68 14.56
N ILE A 149 12.71 2.19 14.53
CA ILE A 149 11.58 2.70 15.30
C ILE A 149 11.36 1.78 16.49
N THR A 150 11.78 2.19 17.66
CA THR A 150 11.67 1.44 18.92
C THR A 150 10.91 2.21 20.00
N SER A 151 10.56 3.46 19.75
CA SER A 151 9.86 4.35 20.67
C SER A 151 9.16 5.47 19.90
N LEU A 152 8.28 6.20 20.57
CA LEU A 152 7.64 7.40 20.01
C LEU A 152 8.68 8.44 19.58
N ARG A 153 9.76 8.59 20.35
CA ARG A 153 10.86 9.49 20.01
C ARG A 153 11.56 9.09 18.72
N THR A 154 11.94 7.82 18.56
CA THR A 154 12.60 7.35 17.34
C THR A 154 11.67 7.39 16.13
N LEU A 155 10.37 7.17 16.32
CA LEU A 155 9.37 7.38 15.26
C LEU A 155 9.35 8.86 14.80
N GLN A 156 9.35 9.80 15.71
CA GLN A 156 9.42 11.24 15.38
C GLN A 156 10.71 11.59 14.62
N GLU A 157 11.84 11.05 15.04
CA GLU A 157 13.14 11.24 14.38
C GLU A 157 13.12 10.67 12.94
N VAL A 158 12.52 9.49 12.75
CA VAL A 158 12.33 8.87 11.41
C VAL A 158 11.43 9.75 10.52
N LEU A 159 10.29 10.18 11.02
CA LEU A 159 9.38 11.08 10.28
C LEU A 159 10.09 12.39 9.92
N GLN A 160 10.79 13.02 10.87
CA GLN A 160 11.55 14.24 10.63
C GLN A 160 12.60 14.04 9.54
N ARG A 161 13.33 12.92 9.57
CA ARG A 161 14.35 12.62 8.57
C ARG A 161 13.76 12.39 7.18
N LEU A 162 12.65 11.67 7.09
CA LEU A 162 11.96 11.43 5.81
C LEU A 162 11.43 12.74 5.21
N HIS A 163 10.90 13.64 6.01
CA HIS A 163 10.46 14.96 5.54
C HIS A 163 11.62 15.89 5.21
N SER A 164 12.50 16.15 6.17
CA SER A 164 13.51 17.22 6.04
C SER A 164 14.68 16.83 5.15
N HIS A 165 15.18 15.58 5.29
CA HIS A 165 16.35 15.12 4.53
C HIS A 165 15.96 14.60 3.14
N TYR A 166 14.90 13.81 3.05
CA TYR A 166 14.48 13.17 1.80
C TYR A 166 13.35 13.92 1.07
N GLY A 167 12.69 14.88 1.70
CA GLY A 167 11.70 15.73 1.06
C GLY A 167 10.33 15.06 0.83
N ALA A 168 10.01 13.98 1.55
CA ALA A 168 8.69 13.38 1.49
C ALA A 168 7.62 14.35 2.01
N ARG A 169 6.52 14.56 1.25
CA ARG A 169 5.48 15.54 1.61
C ARG A 169 4.43 14.95 2.56
N HIS A 170 3.88 13.79 2.23
CA HIS A 170 2.94 13.05 3.07
C HIS A 170 3.46 11.63 3.29
N ILE A 171 3.52 11.21 4.54
CA ILE A 171 4.00 9.89 4.95
C ILE A 171 2.85 9.17 5.64
N VAL A 172 2.61 7.91 5.27
CA VAL A 172 1.65 7.03 5.92
C VAL A 172 2.33 5.71 6.22
N ILE A 173 2.80 5.52 7.46
CA ILE A 173 3.37 4.24 7.90
C ILE A 173 2.20 3.32 8.25
N THR A 174 1.99 2.30 7.42
CA THR A 174 0.75 1.50 7.40
C THR A 174 0.51 0.63 8.63
N SER A 175 1.57 0.31 9.37
CA SER A 175 1.50 -0.37 10.66
C SER A 175 2.73 0.01 11.50
N VAL A 176 2.53 0.33 12.77
CA VAL A 176 3.59 0.72 13.69
C VAL A 176 3.44 -0.05 15.00
N GLU A 177 4.52 -0.69 15.43
CA GLU A 177 4.63 -1.34 16.73
C GLU A 177 5.46 -0.47 17.67
N LEU A 178 4.82 0.04 18.72
CA LEU A 178 5.46 0.85 19.76
C LEU A 178 5.24 0.22 21.15
N PRO A 179 6.09 0.54 22.13
CA PRO A 179 5.83 0.18 23.53
C PRO A 179 4.48 0.73 24.02
N ASP A 180 3.80 0.00 24.90
CA ASP A 180 2.49 0.41 25.43
C ASP A 180 2.51 1.78 26.11
N ALA A 181 3.61 2.16 26.74
CA ALA A 181 3.77 3.49 27.34
C ALA A 181 3.71 4.60 26.27
N ASP A 182 4.35 4.38 25.14
CA ASP A 182 4.38 5.31 24.02
C ASP A 182 3.02 5.40 23.32
N LEU A 183 2.36 4.25 23.10
CA LEU A 183 1.00 4.22 22.56
C LEU A 183 0.03 5.01 23.43
N ARG A 184 0.06 4.81 24.76
CA ARG A 184 -0.78 5.58 25.68
C ARG A 184 -0.50 7.09 25.64
N THR A 185 0.74 7.50 25.40
CA THR A 185 1.09 8.92 25.28
C THR A 185 0.38 9.60 24.10
N ILE A 186 0.13 8.88 23.01
CA ILE A 186 -0.60 9.40 21.85
C ILE A 186 -2.10 9.05 21.88
N GLY A 187 -2.60 8.45 22.96
CA GLY A 187 -4.01 8.06 23.09
C GLY A 187 -4.37 6.75 22.37
N ALA A 188 -3.37 5.96 21.95
CA ALA A 188 -3.56 4.66 21.31
C ALA A 188 -3.33 3.49 22.29
N SER A 189 -3.71 2.29 21.89
CA SER A 189 -3.55 1.05 22.66
C SER A 189 -3.36 -0.15 21.71
N ARG A 190 -2.71 -1.22 22.19
CA ARG A 190 -2.67 -2.50 21.48
C ARG A 190 -4.00 -3.25 21.46
N THR A 191 -4.97 -2.75 22.24
CA THR A 191 -6.28 -3.38 22.40
C THR A 191 -7.35 -2.31 22.29
N LEU A 192 -8.37 -2.57 21.49
CA LEU A 192 -9.56 -1.72 21.39
C LEU A 192 -10.41 -1.81 22.68
N PRO A 193 -11.32 -0.85 22.91
CA PRO A 193 -12.20 -0.89 24.07
C PRO A 193 -13.06 -2.15 24.19
N ASP A 194 -13.32 -2.84 23.09
CA ASP A 194 -14.07 -4.11 23.02
C ASP A 194 -13.18 -5.36 23.25
N GLY A 195 -11.90 -5.18 23.54
CA GLY A 195 -10.94 -6.24 23.84
C GLY A 195 -10.23 -6.86 22.62
N ARG A 196 -10.56 -6.45 21.40
CA ARG A 196 -9.90 -6.94 20.19
C ARG A 196 -8.49 -6.35 20.04
N PRO A 197 -7.53 -7.12 19.50
CA PRO A 197 -6.22 -6.59 19.12
C PRO A 197 -6.37 -5.41 18.14
N ALA A 198 -5.48 -4.46 18.24
CA ALA A 198 -5.50 -3.24 17.44
C ALA A 198 -4.18 -3.01 16.70
N MET A 199 -4.30 -2.59 15.45
CA MET A 199 -3.21 -2.03 14.66
C MET A 199 -3.21 -0.51 14.76
N VAL A 200 -2.03 0.08 14.70
CA VAL A 200 -1.84 1.52 14.65
C VAL A 200 -1.12 1.88 13.36
N LEU A 201 -1.72 2.76 12.60
CA LEU A 201 -1.16 3.43 11.44
C LEU A 201 -0.78 4.85 11.86
N VAL A 202 0.38 5.33 11.44
CA VAL A 202 0.84 6.69 11.74
C VAL A 202 1.09 7.43 10.45
N GLY A 203 0.52 8.63 10.36
CA GLY A 203 0.80 9.53 9.27
C GLY A 203 1.42 10.84 9.72
N SER A 204 2.06 11.53 8.78
CA SER A 204 2.61 12.85 8.99
C SER A 204 2.64 13.64 7.69
N SER A 205 2.42 14.94 7.78
CA SER A 205 2.48 15.86 6.65
C SER A 205 3.44 17.00 6.95
N CYS A 206 4.16 17.43 5.91
CA CYS A 206 5.05 18.58 5.97
C CYS A 206 4.91 19.38 4.66
N GLU A 207 4.51 20.62 4.75
CA GLU A 207 4.28 21.49 3.56
C GLU A 207 5.58 22.03 2.98
N ALA A 208 6.61 22.20 3.82
CA ALA A 208 7.93 22.66 3.44
C ALA A 208 8.97 21.97 4.33
N ARG A 209 10.21 21.84 3.84
CA ARG A 209 11.29 21.10 4.53
C ARG A 209 11.51 21.49 6.00
N ASP A 210 11.27 22.76 6.33
CA ASP A 210 11.45 23.30 7.68
C ASP A 210 10.12 23.58 8.41
N ALA A 211 8.99 23.16 7.84
CA ALA A 211 7.70 23.32 8.49
C ALA A 211 7.53 22.32 9.64
N ALA A 212 6.70 22.70 10.62
CA ALA A 212 6.33 21.80 11.69
C ALA A 212 5.61 20.56 11.14
N LEU A 213 5.96 19.38 11.65
CA LEU A 213 5.28 18.14 11.34
C LEU A 213 3.83 18.22 11.83
N LYS A 214 2.93 17.66 11.02
CA LYS A 214 1.53 17.48 11.39
C LYS A 214 1.28 15.96 11.52
N PRO A 215 1.69 15.33 12.64
CA PRO A 215 1.49 13.90 12.85
C PRO A 215 0.04 13.60 13.23
N TRP A 216 -0.42 12.44 12.83
CA TRP A 216 -1.72 11.88 13.18
C TRP A 216 -1.62 10.36 13.22
N PHE A 217 -2.59 9.68 13.82
CA PHE A 217 -2.65 8.23 13.80
C PHE A 217 -4.09 7.73 13.59
N LEU A 218 -4.20 6.50 13.13
CA LEU A 218 -5.45 5.75 13.08
C LEU A 218 -5.26 4.44 13.83
N GLN A 219 -6.26 4.07 14.61
CA GLN A 219 -6.32 2.80 15.30
C GLN A 219 -7.52 2.01 14.80
N PHE A 220 -7.32 0.73 14.47
CA PHE A 220 -8.35 -0.13 13.91
C PHE A 220 -8.12 -1.59 14.30
N PRO A 221 -9.14 -2.47 14.22
CA PRO A 221 -9.00 -3.87 14.57
C PRO A 221 -7.92 -4.58 13.76
N GLU A 222 -7.09 -5.35 14.42
CA GLU A 222 -6.25 -6.35 13.77
C GLU A 222 -7.11 -7.57 13.43
N LEU A 223 -6.95 -8.09 12.22
CA LEU A 223 -7.59 -9.32 11.78
C LEU A 223 -6.54 -10.44 11.85
N GLY A 224 -6.85 -11.49 12.60
CA GLY A 224 -5.90 -12.57 12.92
C GLY A 224 -5.51 -13.46 11.74
N ASP A 225 -6.17 -13.31 10.59
CA ASP A 225 -5.90 -14.10 9.40
C ASP A 225 -4.92 -13.39 8.45
N TYR A 226 -4.21 -14.18 7.66
CA TYR A 226 -3.26 -13.65 6.69
C TYR A 226 -3.91 -13.37 5.34
N PHE A 227 -3.81 -12.13 4.90
CA PHE A 227 -4.30 -11.66 3.60
C PHE A 227 -3.15 -11.15 2.73
N VAL A 228 -3.25 -11.40 1.43
CA VAL A 228 -2.30 -10.90 0.41
C VAL A 228 -2.90 -9.70 -0.32
N GLY A 229 -2.06 -8.72 -0.69
CA GLY A 229 -2.50 -7.55 -1.46
C GLY A 229 -3.20 -6.47 -0.64
N VAL A 230 -3.17 -6.54 0.69
CA VAL A 230 -3.78 -5.55 1.58
C VAL A 230 -3.10 -4.19 1.43
N GLY A 231 -1.76 -4.17 1.34
CA GLY A 231 -0.98 -2.95 1.12
C GLY A 231 -1.33 -2.30 -0.22
N ASP A 232 -1.37 -3.10 -1.31
CA ASP A 232 -1.73 -2.61 -2.64
C ASP A 232 -3.15 -2.03 -2.67
N LEU A 233 -4.10 -2.70 -2.01
CA LEU A 233 -5.48 -2.23 -1.89
C LEU A 233 -5.54 -0.91 -1.10
N PHE A 234 -4.82 -0.82 0.02
CA PHE A 234 -4.76 0.38 0.84
C PHE A 234 -4.15 1.55 0.06
N SER A 235 -3.01 1.35 -0.61
CA SER A 235 -2.31 2.37 -1.39
C SER A 235 -3.18 2.86 -2.56
N ALA A 236 -3.84 1.95 -3.28
CA ALA A 236 -4.76 2.31 -4.37
C ALA A 236 -5.97 3.11 -3.87
N LEU A 237 -6.58 2.69 -2.76
CA LEU A 237 -7.72 3.41 -2.16
C LEU A 237 -7.32 4.75 -1.57
N THR A 238 -6.12 4.86 -0.99
CA THR A 238 -5.59 6.12 -0.45
C THR A 238 -5.37 7.11 -1.59
N LEU A 239 -4.70 6.70 -2.68
CA LEU A 239 -4.51 7.55 -3.86
C LEU A 239 -5.85 7.98 -4.47
N ALA A 240 -6.79 7.04 -4.63
CA ALA A 240 -8.08 7.32 -5.24
C ALA A 240 -8.96 8.30 -4.45
N ARG A 241 -8.70 8.46 -3.14
CA ARG A 241 -9.44 9.34 -2.23
C ARG A 241 -8.68 10.56 -1.77
N PHE A 242 -7.39 10.64 -2.06
CA PHE A 242 -6.61 11.82 -1.73
C PHE A 242 -6.92 12.95 -2.70
N ALA A 243 -7.24 14.12 -2.19
CA ALA A 243 -7.29 15.38 -2.92
C ALA A 243 -7.11 16.52 -1.94
N GLU A 244 -6.35 17.54 -2.33
CA GLU A 244 -6.22 18.78 -1.56
C GLU A 244 -7.57 19.53 -1.51
N ARG A 245 -8.32 19.43 -2.59
CA ARG A 245 -9.66 20.02 -2.73
C ARG A 245 -10.68 18.94 -3.09
N PRO A 246 -11.82 18.83 -2.39
CA PRO A 246 -12.82 17.78 -2.63
C PRO A 246 -13.34 17.72 -4.07
N GLU A 247 -13.41 18.85 -4.77
CA GLU A 247 -13.86 18.93 -6.17
C GLU A 247 -12.94 18.23 -7.18
N GLU A 248 -11.70 17.94 -6.79
CA GLU A 248 -10.74 17.17 -7.61
C GLU A 248 -11.09 15.67 -7.67
N LEU A 249 -11.95 15.21 -6.76
CA LEU A 249 -12.38 13.81 -6.73
C LEU A 249 -13.60 13.59 -7.64
N PRO A 250 -13.69 12.42 -8.30
CA PRO A 250 -14.92 11.97 -8.95
C PRO A 250 -16.11 11.95 -7.99
N ALA A 251 -17.32 12.11 -8.51
CA ALA A 251 -18.55 12.17 -7.71
C ALA A 251 -18.71 10.93 -6.80
N GLN A 252 -18.37 9.75 -7.30
CA GLN A 252 -18.45 8.49 -6.56
C GLN A 252 -17.51 8.50 -5.34
N ALA A 253 -16.28 9.01 -5.51
CA ALA A 253 -15.31 9.11 -4.42
C ALA A 253 -15.75 10.14 -3.37
N ARG A 254 -16.34 11.26 -3.78
CA ARG A 254 -16.89 12.29 -2.86
C ARG A 254 -18.05 11.74 -2.04
N THR A 255 -19.03 11.11 -2.68
CA THR A 255 -20.19 10.53 -1.99
C THR A 255 -19.79 9.44 -1.01
N ALA A 256 -18.80 8.61 -1.34
CA ALA A 256 -18.26 7.62 -0.42
C ALA A 256 -17.61 8.27 0.81
N ALA A 257 -16.93 9.41 0.62
CA ALA A 257 -16.31 10.17 1.70
C ALA A 257 -17.34 10.83 2.65
N GLU A 258 -18.46 11.28 2.13
CA GLU A 258 -19.54 11.92 2.91
C GLU A 258 -20.28 10.94 3.82
N ARG A 259 -20.31 9.65 3.48
CA ARG A 259 -21.00 8.60 4.26
C ARG A 259 -20.24 8.15 5.50
N VAL A 260 -18.96 8.43 5.59
CA VAL A 260 -18.12 8.10 6.74
C VAL A 260 -17.97 9.34 7.59
N ALA A 261 -18.69 9.39 8.71
CA ALA A 261 -18.56 10.48 9.67
C ALA A 261 -17.11 10.49 10.24
N PRO A 262 -16.44 11.64 10.28
CA PRO A 262 -15.12 11.76 10.88
C PRO A 262 -15.17 11.43 12.37
N ALA A 263 -14.15 10.73 12.87
CA ALA A 263 -14.04 10.40 14.29
C ALA A 263 -13.86 11.66 15.16
N SER A 264 -13.20 12.70 14.61
CA SER A 264 -13.24 14.07 15.15
C SER A 264 -13.08 15.10 14.01
N PRO A 265 -13.64 16.33 14.16
CA PRO A 265 -13.51 17.37 13.15
C PRO A 265 -12.06 17.84 12.91
N GLU A 266 -11.19 17.75 13.91
CA GLU A 266 -9.81 18.25 13.85
C GLU A 266 -8.84 17.23 13.25
N GLU A 267 -9.04 15.93 13.52
CA GLU A 267 -8.19 14.84 13.00
C GLU A 267 -8.39 14.62 11.49
N CYS A 268 -9.60 14.89 10.98
CA CYS A 268 -9.92 14.81 9.55
C CYS A 268 -9.65 16.09 8.76
N ALA A 269 -9.03 17.12 9.36
CA ALA A 269 -8.69 18.35 8.67
C ALA A 269 -7.63 18.17 7.57
N LEU A 270 -6.77 17.14 7.71
CA LEU A 270 -5.75 16.86 6.72
C LEU A 270 -6.30 15.93 5.62
N PRO A 271 -6.22 16.33 4.34
CA PRO A 271 -6.69 15.51 3.22
C PRO A 271 -6.15 14.09 3.22
N ILE A 272 -4.86 13.91 3.55
CA ILE A 272 -4.23 12.58 3.60
C ILE A 272 -4.74 11.72 4.76
N ALA A 273 -4.99 12.30 5.93
CA ALA A 273 -5.54 11.56 7.07
C ALA A 273 -6.95 11.05 6.74
N ARG A 274 -7.78 11.90 6.12
CA ARG A 274 -9.11 11.51 5.64
C ARG A 274 -9.06 10.41 4.58
N ALA A 275 -8.18 10.53 3.60
CA ALA A 275 -8.02 9.52 2.56
C ALA A 275 -7.60 8.17 3.14
N ALA A 276 -6.62 8.17 4.06
CA ALA A 276 -6.15 6.97 4.74
C ALA A 276 -7.24 6.34 5.63
N ALA A 277 -8.00 7.13 6.38
CA ALA A 277 -9.12 6.63 7.20
C ALA A 277 -10.19 5.94 6.36
N LEU A 278 -10.58 6.53 5.23
CA LEU A 278 -11.53 5.93 4.29
C LEU A 278 -10.96 4.68 3.61
N ALA A 279 -9.66 4.66 3.33
CA ALA A 279 -8.98 3.47 2.79
C ALA A 279 -8.98 2.32 3.81
N VAL A 280 -8.61 2.59 5.08
CA VAL A 280 -8.68 1.61 6.17
C VAL A 280 -10.10 1.06 6.33
N ALA A 281 -11.13 1.92 6.37
CA ALA A 281 -12.51 1.49 6.52
C ALA A 281 -12.95 0.56 5.37
N SER A 282 -12.54 0.85 4.14
CA SER A 282 -12.85 -0.01 2.99
C SER A 282 -12.08 -1.32 3.01
N VAL A 283 -10.80 -1.29 3.34
CA VAL A 283 -9.98 -2.50 3.52
C VAL A 283 -10.59 -3.40 4.58
N GLN A 284 -10.92 -2.86 5.76
CA GLN A 284 -11.57 -3.60 6.84
C GLN A 284 -12.89 -4.23 6.37
N GLY A 285 -13.72 -3.46 5.65
CA GLY A 285 -14.99 -3.97 5.11
C GLY A 285 -14.80 -5.14 4.13
N VAL A 286 -13.81 -5.05 3.24
CA VAL A 286 -13.48 -6.14 2.29
C VAL A 286 -12.98 -7.37 3.05
N LEU A 287 -12.03 -7.19 3.98
CA LEU A 287 -11.44 -8.30 4.72
C LEU A 287 -12.47 -9.02 5.61
N HIS A 288 -13.31 -8.28 6.33
CA HIS A 288 -14.39 -8.88 7.13
C HIS A 288 -15.36 -9.69 6.27
N ARG A 289 -15.74 -9.17 5.10
CA ARG A 289 -16.60 -9.91 4.19
C ARG A 289 -15.93 -11.18 3.68
N THR A 290 -14.65 -11.09 3.29
CA THR A 290 -13.86 -12.24 2.84
C THR A 290 -13.79 -13.31 3.93
N LEU A 291 -13.50 -12.94 5.19
CA LEU A 291 -13.49 -13.86 6.33
C LEU A 291 -14.84 -14.55 6.54
N ASN A 292 -15.91 -13.77 6.51
CA ASN A 292 -17.26 -14.35 6.71
C ASN A 292 -17.60 -15.38 5.61
N GLU A 293 -17.26 -15.09 4.36
CA GLU A 293 -17.47 -16.02 3.24
C GLU A 293 -16.56 -17.27 3.37
N MET A 294 -15.31 -17.09 3.77
CA MET A 294 -14.39 -18.20 4.03
C MET A 294 -14.91 -19.12 5.13
N HIS A 295 -15.35 -18.55 6.26
CA HIS A 295 -15.91 -19.32 7.38
C HIS A 295 -17.21 -20.03 6.99
N ALA A 296 -18.08 -19.36 6.24
CA ALA A 296 -19.33 -19.97 5.75
C ALA A 296 -19.04 -21.12 4.78
N GLY A 297 -18.10 -20.96 3.87
CA GLY A 297 -17.65 -22.01 2.95
C GLY A 297 -17.02 -23.20 3.65
N ALA A 298 -16.14 -22.96 4.63
CA ALA A 298 -15.50 -24.00 5.43
C ALA A 298 -16.53 -24.78 6.26
N ALA A 299 -17.50 -24.11 6.88
CA ALA A 299 -18.58 -24.72 7.62
C ALA A 299 -19.47 -25.60 6.71
N ALA A 300 -19.79 -25.14 5.50
CA ALA A 300 -20.54 -25.90 4.51
C ALA A 300 -19.79 -27.16 4.03
N ALA A 301 -18.45 -27.07 3.93
CA ALA A 301 -17.58 -28.18 3.55
C ALA A 301 -17.21 -29.11 4.71
N GLY A 302 -17.58 -28.78 5.95
CA GLY A 302 -17.21 -29.55 7.16
C GLY A 302 -15.70 -29.50 7.47
N VAL A 303 -15.01 -28.45 7.01
CA VAL A 303 -13.56 -28.24 7.17
C VAL A 303 -13.32 -27.16 8.22
N ASP A 304 -12.27 -27.34 9.06
CA ASP A 304 -11.84 -26.30 9.99
C ASP A 304 -11.20 -25.13 9.21
N PRO A 305 -11.76 -23.93 9.23
CA PRO A 305 -11.25 -22.80 8.48
C PRO A 305 -9.79 -22.44 8.83
N MET A 306 -9.33 -22.73 10.05
CA MET A 306 -7.95 -22.49 10.47
C MET A 306 -6.94 -23.53 9.93
N LYS A 307 -7.40 -24.69 9.47
CA LYS A 307 -6.55 -25.73 8.88
C LYS A 307 -6.41 -25.63 7.36
N SER A 308 -7.29 -24.89 6.70
CA SER A 308 -7.33 -24.84 5.23
C SER A 308 -6.21 -24.01 4.58
N THR A 309 -5.46 -23.23 5.34
CA THR A 309 -4.54 -22.25 4.78
C THR A 309 -3.16 -22.78 4.39
N VAL A 310 -2.76 -23.98 4.86
CA VAL A 310 -1.39 -24.49 4.62
C VAL A 310 -1.35 -25.86 3.91
N ASP A 311 -2.32 -26.73 4.13
CA ASP A 311 -2.30 -28.13 3.70
C ASP A 311 -3.47 -28.58 2.79
N ALA A 312 -4.40 -27.67 2.43
CA ALA A 312 -5.49 -28.01 1.53
C ALA A 312 -5.01 -28.23 0.09
N PRO A 313 -5.56 -29.21 -0.63
CA PRO A 313 -5.29 -29.37 -2.05
C PRO A 313 -5.57 -28.07 -2.83
N LEU A 314 -4.71 -27.76 -3.79
CA LEU A 314 -4.77 -26.54 -4.62
C LEU A 314 -6.15 -26.28 -5.26
N GLU A 315 -6.95 -27.30 -5.47
CA GLU A 315 -8.28 -27.22 -6.09
C GLU A 315 -9.32 -26.52 -5.19
N GLU A 316 -9.24 -26.69 -3.86
CA GLU A 316 -10.18 -26.03 -2.92
C GLU A 316 -9.86 -24.54 -2.70
N ASN A 317 -8.61 -24.14 -2.89
CA ASN A 317 -8.19 -22.74 -2.78
C ASN A 317 -8.48 -21.90 -4.04
N LEU A 318 -8.67 -22.52 -5.20
CA LEU A 318 -9.03 -21.81 -6.45
C LEU A 318 -10.44 -21.20 -6.38
N SER A 319 -11.36 -21.76 -5.60
CA SER A 319 -12.70 -21.19 -5.40
C SER A 319 -12.68 -19.84 -4.65
N LEU A 320 -11.67 -19.59 -3.83
CA LEU A 320 -11.52 -18.35 -3.07
C LEU A 320 -10.98 -17.19 -3.92
N ILE A 321 -10.24 -17.48 -4.99
CA ILE A 321 -9.75 -16.46 -5.94
C ILE A 321 -10.89 -15.97 -6.86
N HIS A 322 -11.92 -16.79 -7.12
CA HIS A 322 -13.06 -16.43 -7.93
C HIS A 322 -14.12 -15.54 -7.26
N ILE A 323 -14.06 -15.30 -5.96
CA ILE A 323 -15.00 -14.41 -5.24
C ILE A 323 -14.84 -12.94 -5.67
N SER A 324 -13.77 -12.57 -6.37
CA SER A 324 -13.56 -11.21 -6.91
C SER A 324 -14.13 -10.97 -8.31
N GLU A 325 -14.64 -11.97 -9.01
CA GLU A 325 -15.32 -11.74 -10.28
C GLU A 325 -16.81 -11.40 -10.07
N PRO A 326 -17.29 -10.27 -10.60
CA PRO A 326 -18.71 -9.95 -10.54
C PRO A 326 -19.47 -10.98 -11.40
N THR A 327 -20.36 -11.74 -10.77
CA THR A 327 -21.35 -12.55 -11.49
C THR A 327 -22.05 -11.66 -12.52
N ARG A 328 -21.80 -11.90 -13.80
CA ARG A 328 -22.60 -11.31 -14.87
C ARG A 328 -24.04 -11.75 -14.64
N ARG A 329 -24.88 -10.84 -14.19
CA ARG A 329 -26.33 -11.04 -14.32
C ARG A 329 -26.67 -10.94 -15.81
N THR A 330 -27.06 -12.04 -16.37
CA THR A 330 -27.82 -12.11 -17.65
C THR A 330 -29.11 -11.33 -17.53
#